data_66ed436ad0f9d7186a590e7acf8f5e5d
#
_entry.id   66ed436ad0f9d7186a590e7acf8f5e5d
#
_cell.length_a   1.000
_cell.length_b   1.000
_cell.length_c   1.000
_cell.angle_alpha   90.00
_cell.angle_beta   90.00
_cell.angle_gamma   90.00
#
_symmetry.space_group_name_H-M   'P 1'
#
loop_
_entity.id
_entity.type
_entity.pdbx_description
1 polymer ?
#
loop_
_entity_poly.entity_id
_entity_poly.type
_entity_poly.pdbx_seq_one_letter_code
_entity_poly.pdbx_strand_id
1 'polypeptide(L)'
;MTAANATTSTTSKPKQHVIRTLGKSLREYKKASLLSPVFVAVESVLEILIPTVMASLIDEGISGGSMPAILKFGLILLICSAVSLTSGFLAGKFSAIAGAGFAKNLRHDQFEKVQGCSFTNIDRFSTGSIITRLTTDVTNLQNAYSMIIRMGVRAPIMVIVAWIFSFRISPSISLVFLACIPVL
;
A
#
# COMPACT_ATOMS: atom_id res chain seq x y z
N MET A 1 49.60 -19.76 -17.57
CA MET A 1 49.78 -19.95 -16.14
C MET A 1 49.76 -18.55 -15.55
N THR A 2 48.90 -18.07 -14.77
CA THR A 2 48.12 -18.44 -13.66
C THR A 2 46.98 -17.40 -13.52
N ALA A 3 45.73 -17.80 -13.52
CA ALA A 3 44.59 -16.93 -13.29
C ALA A 3 44.56 -16.48 -11.82
N ALA A 4 44.58 -15.18 -11.59
CA ALA A 4 44.30 -14.59 -10.26
C ALA A 4 42.83 -14.30 -10.13
N ASN A 5 42.19 -15.09 -9.30
CA ASN A 5 40.81 -15.08 -8.88
C ASN A 5 40.50 -13.80 -8.07
N ALA A 6 39.86 -12.80 -8.68
CA ALA A 6 39.37 -11.61 -7.99
C ALA A 6 38.00 -11.93 -7.37
N THR A 7 38.02 -12.41 -6.15
CA THR A 7 36.85 -12.56 -5.30
C THR A 7 36.31 -11.18 -4.98
N THR A 8 35.27 -10.75 -5.70
CA THR A 8 34.44 -9.59 -5.35
C THR A 8 33.61 -9.92 -4.10
N SER A 9 34.13 -9.55 -2.93
CA SER A 9 33.38 -9.53 -1.68
C SER A 9 32.37 -8.39 -1.74
N THR A 10 31.15 -8.73 -2.17
CA THR A 10 29.97 -7.87 -2.05
C THR A 10 29.61 -7.78 -0.57
N THR A 11 30.14 -6.79 0.13
CA THR A 11 29.73 -6.47 1.51
C THR A 11 28.28 -5.96 1.47
N SER A 12 27.32 -6.85 1.66
CA SER A 12 25.91 -6.49 1.84
C SER A 12 25.78 -5.76 3.18
N LYS A 13 25.77 -4.42 3.15
CA LYS A 13 25.36 -3.62 4.31
C LYS A 13 23.94 -4.04 4.69
N PRO A 14 23.63 -4.18 6.00
CA PRO A 14 22.38 -4.76 6.46
C PRO A 14 21.20 -3.92 5.95
N LYS A 15 20.25 -4.57 5.30
CA LYS A 15 19.00 -3.98 4.73
C LYS A 15 18.22 -3.11 5.73
N GLN A 16 18.34 -3.39 7.03
CA GLN A 16 17.69 -2.64 8.12
C GLN A 16 18.13 -1.17 8.21
N HIS A 17 19.40 -0.85 7.86
CA HIS A 17 19.89 0.52 7.90
C HIS A 17 19.28 1.38 6.78
N VAL A 18 19.02 0.78 5.61
CA VAL A 18 18.42 1.46 4.46
C VAL A 18 16.94 1.81 4.74
N ILE A 19 16.16 0.86 5.27
CA ILE A 19 14.74 1.07 5.61
C ILE A 19 14.60 2.15 6.69
N ARG A 20 15.47 2.13 7.71
CA ARG A 20 15.45 3.14 8.78
C ARG A 20 15.84 4.54 8.28
N THR A 21 16.76 4.62 7.33
CA THR A 21 17.16 5.89 6.71
C THR A 21 16.06 6.43 5.81
N LEU A 22 15.42 5.58 5.01
CA LEU A 22 14.25 5.94 4.19
C LEU A 22 13.06 6.39 5.06
N GLY A 23 12.81 5.72 6.18
CA GLY A 23 11.77 6.13 7.14
C GLY A 23 12.03 7.49 7.79
N LYS A 24 13.30 7.93 7.87
CA LYS A 24 13.66 9.24 8.40
C LYS A 24 13.30 10.39 7.44
N SER A 25 13.28 10.12 6.13
CA SER A 25 12.89 11.09 5.10
C SER A 25 11.37 11.38 5.07
N LEU A 26 10.55 10.67 5.85
CA LEU A 26 9.11 10.92 6.01
C LEU A 26 8.79 12.19 6.82
N ARG A 27 9.69 12.67 7.65
CA ARG A 27 9.64 13.90 8.49
C ARG A 27 8.20 14.42 8.76
N GLU A 28 7.74 15.37 7.94
CA GLU A 28 6.47 16.11 8.11
C GLU A 28 5.25 15.32 7.61
N TYR A 29 5.43 14.33 6.73
CA TYR A 29 4.35 13.63 6.03
C TYR A 29 3.86 12.35 6.74
N LYS A 30 4.28 12.13 8.02
CA LYS A 30 3.87 10.99 8.84
C LYS A 30 2.34 10.92 9.02
N LYS A 31 1.68 12.07 9.16
CA LYS A 31 0.21 12.12 9.30
C LYS A 31 -0.49 11.62 8.03
N ALA A 32 -0.07 12.07 6.85
CA ALA A 32 -0.64 11.61 5.59
C ALA A 32 -0.36 10.13 5.34
N SER A 33 0.86 9.66 5.70
CA SER A 33 1.26 8.26 5.63
C SER A 33 0.46 7.35 6.55
N LEU A 34 -0.05 7.84 7.69
CA LEU A 34 -0.89 7.08 8.61
C LEU A 34 -2.37 7.18 8.26
N LEU A 35 -2.83 8.31 7.71
CA LEU A 35 -4.23 8.50 7.33
C LEU A 35 -4.62 7.64 6.13
N SER A 36 -3.74 7.50 5.14
CA SER A 36 -4.01 6.69 3.95
C SER A 36 -4.37 5.23 4.30
N PRO A 37 -3.60 4.49 5.12
CA PRO A 37 -3.96 3.14 5.58
C PRO A 37 -5.32 3.07 6.28
N VAL A 38 -5.66 4.07 7.08
CA VAL A 38 -6.95 4.09 7.79
C VAL A 38 -8.12 4.14 6.79
N PHE A 39 -8.04 5.02 5.79
CA PHE A 39 -9.08 5.09 4.76
C PHE A 39 -9.12 3.85 3.88
N VAL A 40 -7.97 3.24 3.56
CA VAL A 40 -7.90 1.94 2.86
C VAL A 40 -8.58 0.84 3.68
N ALA A 41 -8.40 0.83 5.00
CA ALA A 41 -9.03 -0.14 5.89
C ALA A 41 -10.56 -0.01 5.86
N VAL A 42 -11.08 1.23 5.96
CA VAL A 42 -12.53 1.50 5.89
C VAL A 42 -13.08 1.07 4.53
N GLU A 43 -12.43 1.44 3.43
CA GLU A 43 -12.81 1.04 2.07
C GLU A 43 -12.87 -0.49 1.93
N SER A 44 -11.82 -1.20 2.40
CA SER A 44 -11.73 -2.67 2.29
C SER A 44 -12.81 -3.40 3.09
N VAL A 45 -13.18 -2.89 4.27
CA VAL A 45 -14.27 -3.46 5.07
C VAL A 45 -15.62 -3.28 4.37
N LEU A 46 -15.86 -2.09 3.81
CA LEU A 46 -17.10 -1.82 3.08
C LEU A 46 -17.22 -2.66 1.80
N GLU A 47 -16.14 -2.90 1.07
CA GLU A 47 -16.13 -3.78 -0.11
C GLU A 47 -16.62 -5.20 0.19
N ILE A 48 -16.35 -5.71 1.40
CA ILE A 48 -16.81 -7.05 1.82
C ILE A 48 -18.24 -7.00 2.37
N LEU A 49 -18.64 -5.88 2.97
CA LEU A 49 -20.00 -5.69 3.48
C LEU A 49 -21.05 -5.53 2.37
N ILE A 50 -20.71 -4.86 1.27
CA ILE A 50 -21.62 -4.61 0.16
C ILE A 50 -22.27 -5.89 -0.39
N PRO A 51 -21.51 -6.97 -0.73
CA PRO A 51 -22.09 -8.25 -1.18
C PRO A 51 -23.01 -8.89 -0.12
N THR A 52 -22.68 -8.75 1.16
CA THR A 52 -23.50 -9.30 2.27
C THR A 52 -24.84 -8.60 2.38
N VAL A 53 -24.85 -7.26 2.32
CA VAL A 53 -26.11 -6.48 2.32
C VAL A 53 -26.90 -6.73 1.06
N MET A 54 -26.24 -6.95 -0.09
CA MET A 54 -26.88 -7.33 -1.35
C MET A 54 -27.60 -8.67 -1.25
N ALA A 55 -26.99 -9.67 -0.60
CA ALA A 55 -27.64 -10.96 -0.33
C ALA A 55 -28.91 -10.78 0.53
N SER A 56 -28.85 -9.98 1.60
CA SER A 56 -30.02 -9.68 2.42
C SER A 56 -31.12 -8.94 1.65
N LEU A 57 -30.74 -8.06 0.72
CA LEU A 57 -31.71 -7.38 -0.17
C LEU A 57 -32.43 -8.38 -1.07
N ILE A 58 -31.73 -9.37 -1.59
CA ILE A 58 -32.32 -10.42 -2.44
C ILE A 58 -33.24 -11.32 -1.61
N ASP A 59 -32.77 -11.80 -0.47
CA ASP A 59 -33.47 -12.80 0.35
C ASP A 59 -34.73 -12.18 1.01
N GLU A 60 -34.59 -11.07 1.71
CA GLU A 60 -35.69 -10.44 2.47
C GLU A 60 -36.53 -9.47 1.61
N GLY A 61 -35.86 -8.80 0.64
CA GLY A 61 -36.54 -7.80 -0.20
C GLY A 61 -37.24 -8.44 -1.39
N ILE A 62 -36.48 -9.08 -2.29
CA ILE A 62 -37.02 -9.59 -3.55
C ILE A 62 -37.77 -10.90 -3.32
N SER A 63 -37.16 -11.89 -2.68
CA SER A 63 -37.78 -13.20 -2.45
C SER A 63 -38.89 -13.12 -1.42
N GLY A 64 -38.78 -12.24 -0.41
CA GLY A 64 -39.83 -11.97 0.57
C GLY A 64 -40.94 -11.05 0.07
N GLY A 65 -40.82 -10.46 -1.14
CA GLY A 65 -41.85 -9.55 -1.71
C GLY A 65 -42.10 -8.26 -0.91
N SER A 66 -41.15 -7.87 -0.07
CA SER A 66 -41.29 -6.75 0.86
C SER A 66 -40.71 -5.45 0.32
N MET A 67 -41.54 -4.56 -0.22
CA MET A 67 -41.11 -3.24 -0.72
C MET A 67 -40.36 -2.39 0.33
N PRO A 68 -40.78 -2.37 1.63
CA PRO A 68 -40.03 -1.67 2.66
C PRO A 68 -38.63 -2.22 2.90
N ALA A 69 -38.44 -3.54 2.79
CA ALA A 69 -37.13 -4.16 2.91
C ALA A 69 -36.20 -3.77 1.74
N ILE A 70 -36.74 -3.76 0.50
CA ILE A 70 -36.00 -3.31 -0.69
C ILE A 70 -35.50 -1.87 -0.53
N LEU A 71 -36.37 -0.96 -0.09
CA LEU A 71 -36.00 0.44 0.12
C LEU A 71 -34.96 0.59 1.24
N LYS A 72 -35.09 -0.15 2.33
CA LYS A 72 -34.15 -0.13 3.45
C LYS A 72 -32.77 -0.61 3.03
N PHE A 73 -32.64 -1.79 2.46
CA PHE A 73 -31.35 -2.35 2.04
C PHE A 73 -30.76 -1.60 0.86
N GLY A 74 -31.59 -1.11 -0.07
CA GLY A 74 -31.17 -0.25 -1.18
C GLY A 74 -30.55 1.06 -0.68
N LEU A 75 -31.15 1.70 0.32
CA LEU A 75 -30.59 2.90 0.94
C LEU A 75 -29.26 2.62 1.66
N ILE A 76 -29.19 1.49 2.39
CA ILE A 76 -27.95 1.07 3.05
C ILE A 76 -26.85 0.86 2.03
N LEU A 77 -27.11 0.17 0.92
CA LEU A 77 -26.15 -0.04 -0.16
C LEU A 77 -25.66 1.28 -0.78
N LEU A 78 -26.57 2.23 -0.98
CA LEU A 78 -26.25 3.54 -1.51
C LEU A 78 -25.31 4.31 -0.56
N ILE A 79 -25.60 4.29 0.75
CA ILE A 79 -24.73 4.92 1.76
C ILE A 79 -23.37 4.22 1.82
N CYS A 80 -23.34 2.89 1.87
CA CYS A 80 -22.08 2.12 1.90
C CYS A 80 -21.21 2.42 0.67
N SER A 81 -21.82 2.49 -0.51
CA SER A 81 -21.11 2.82 -1.76
C SER A 81 -20.57 4.24 -1.75
N ALA A 82 -21.34 5.22 -1.26
CA ALA A 82 -20.90 6.60 -1.15
C ALA A 82 -19.74 6.76 -0.16
N VAL A 83 -19.80 6.07 0.99
CA VAL A 83 -18.72 6.08 2.00
C VAL A 83 -17.47 5.36 1.46
N SER A 84 -17.64 4.24 0.76
CA SER A 84 -16.54 3.51 0.13
C SER A 84 -15.81 4.37 -0.91
N LEU A 85 -16.57 5.02 -1.81
CA LEU A 85 -16.02 5.92 -2.82
C LEU A 85 -15.24 7.08 -2.20
N THR A 86 -15.80 7.71 -1.18
CA THR A 86 -15.18 8.83 -0.47
C THR A 86 -13.90 8.39 0.24
N SER A 87 -13.93 7.23 0.90
CA SER A 87 -12.77 6.65 1.58
C SER A 87 -11.66 6.30 0.59
N GLY A 88 -11.98 5.70 -0.55
CA GLY A 88 -11.02 5.38 -1.62
C GLY A 88 -10.37 6.63 -2.22
N PHE A 89 -11.16 7.69 -2.45
CA PHE A 89 -10.64 8.98 -2.91
C PHE A 89 -9.67 9.60 -1.90
N LEU A 90 -10.05 9.63 -0.61
CA LEU A 90 -9.20 10.17 0.45
C LEU A 90 -7.94 9.32 0.64
N ALA A 91 -8.04 8.00 0.59
CA ALA A 91 -6.90 7.09 0.65
C ALA A 91 -5.90 7.37 -0.47
N GLY A 92 -6.39 7.54 -1.71
CA GLY A 92 -5.58 7.91 -2.87
C GLY A 92 -4.88 9.27 -2.71
N LYS A 93 -5.64 10.29 -2.27
CA LYS A 93 -5.12 11.64 -2.03
C LYS A 93 -4.01 11.64 -0.97
N PHE A 94 -4.24 11.02 0.18
CA PHE A 94 -3.23 10.97 1.25
C PHE A 94 -2.01 10.12 0.88
N SER A 95 -2.18 9.03 0.13
CA SER A 95 -1.08 8.24 -0.40
C SER A 95 -0.22 9.04 -1.38
N ALA A 96 -0.84 9.81 -2.28
CA ALA A 96 -0.13 10.67 -3.23
C ALA A 96 0.65 11.79 -2.51
N ILE A 97 0.05 12.44 -1.51
CA ILE A 97 0.71 13.46 -0.69
C ILE A 97 1.91 12.87 0.07
N ALA A 98 1.72 11.69 0.69
CA ALA A 98 2.79 11.00 1.42
C ALA A 98 3.94 10.59 0.49
N GLY A 99 3.63 10.04 -0.70
CA GLY A 99 4.62 9.66 -1.70
C GLY A 99 5.38 10.85 -2.27
N ALA A 100 4.70 11.93 -2.63
CA ALA A 100 5.32 13.15 -3.12
C ALA A 100 6.20 13.82 -2.05
N GLY A 101 5.72 13.87 -0.81
CA GLY A 101 6.49 14.37 0.32
C GLY A 101 7.74 13.56 0.62
N PHE A 102 7.63 12.24 0.56
CA PHE A 102 8.78 11.33 0.68
C PHE A 102 9.81 11.59 -0.42
N ALA A 103 9.37 11.69 -1.69
CA ALA A 103 10.26 11.96 -2.82
C ALA A 103 10.94 13.33 -2.72
N LYS A 104 10.21 14.37 -2.26
CA LYS A 104 10.76 15.71 -2.02
C LYS A 104 11.92 15.65 -1.02
N ASN A 105 11.69 15.03 0.13
CA ASN A 105 12.70 14.94 1.18
C ASN A 105 13.89 14.07 0.75
N LEU A 106 13.63 12.98 0.01
CA LEU A 106 14.68 12.12 -0.50
C LEU A 106 15.58 12.83 -1.51
N ARG A 107 14.99 13.62 -2.44
CA ARG A 107 15.75 14.45 -3.38
C ARG A 107 16.60 15.49 -2.65
N HIS A 108 16.05 16.12 -1.63
CA HIS A 108 16.76 17.10 -0.81
C HIS A 108 17.96 16.44 -0.10
N ASP A 109 17.73 15.33 0.58
CA ASP A 109 18.81 14.59 1.30
C ASP A 109 19.90 14.07 0.34
N GLN A 110 19.53 13.67 -0.90
CA GLN A 110 20.48 13.27 -1.92
C GLN A 110 21.27 14.43 -2.47
N PHE A 111 20.61 15.55 -2.74
CA PHE A 111 21.24 16.76 -3.27
C PHE A 111 22.25 17.34 -2.28
N GLU A 112 21.90 17.42 -1.00
CA GLU A 112 22.79 17.87 0.08
C GLU A 112 24.04 16.98 0.16
N LYS A 113 23.88 15.66 0.02
CA LYS A 113 25.02 14.74 -0.02
C LYS A 113 25.91 14.94 -1.22
N VAL A 114 25.34 15.18 -2.40
CA VAL A 114 26.13 15.43 -3.64
C VAL A 114 26.91 16.73 -3.51
N GLN A 115 26.31 17.78 -2.96
CA GLN A 115 27.01 19.06 -2.71
C GLN A 115 28.17 18.94 -1.70
N GLY A 116 28.03 18.06 -0.71
CA GLY A 116 29.09 17.78 0.27
C GLY A 116 30.23 16.88 -0.25
N CYS A 117 30.11 16.34 -1.47
CA CYS A 117 31.17 15.52 -2.08
C CYS A 117 32.25 16.39 -2.72
N SER A 118 33.54 16.07 -2.49
CA SER A 118 34.67 16.70 -3.18
C SER A 118 34.62 16.40 -4.70
N PHE A 119 35.06 17.33 -5.53
CA PHE A 119 35.09 17.22 -6.99
C PHE A 119 35.77 15.91 -7.44
N THR A 120 36.84 15.47 -6.79
CA THR A 120 37.53 14.20 -7.07
C THR A 120 36.65 12.95 -6.90
N ASN A 121 35.62 13.01 -6.05
CA ASN A 121 34.66 11.93 -5.86
C ASN A 121 33.52 11.96 -6.88
N ILE A 122 33.15 13.16 -7.35
CA ILE A 122 32.11 13.34 -8.37
C ILE A 122 32.59 12.83 -9.73
N ASP A 123 33.87 13.04 -10.08
CA ASP A 123 34.50 12.56 -11.35
C ASP A 123 34.48 11.02 -11.48
N ARG A 124 34.38 10.30 -10.39
CA ARG A 124 34.17 8.83 -10.40
C ARG A 124 32.77 8.38 -10.83
N PHE A 125 31.78 9.25 -10.74
CA PHE A 125 30.42 8.99 -11.16
C PHE A 125 30.13 9.82 -12.42
N SER A 126 29.61 9.20 -13.47
CA SER A 126 29.15 9.95 -14.64
C SER A 126 27.99 10.88 -14.22
N THR A 127 28.03 12.12 -14.69
CA THR A 127 26.96 13.13 -14.42
C THR A 127 25.58 12.59 -14.78
N GLY A 128 25.46 11.82 -15.87
CA GLY A 128 24.24 11.17 -16.28
C GLY A 128 23.71 10.17 -15.24
N SER A 129 24.58 9.40 -14.58
CA SER A 129 24.18 8.47 -13.52
C SER A 129 23.62 9.20 -12.29
N ILE A 130 24.21 10.33 -11.92
CA ILE A 130 23.73 11.15 -10.79
C ILE A 130 22.33 11.74 -11.10
N ILE A 131 22.15 12.25 -12.32
CA ILE A 131 20.86 12.80 -12.77
C ILE A 131 19.78 11.72 -12.76
N THR A 132 20.06 10.53 -13.30
CA THR A 132 19.09 9.41 -13.31
C THR A 132 18.68 9.00 -11.89
N ARG A 133 19.61 8.97 -10.94
CA ARG A 133 19.31 8.65 -9.53
C ARG A 133 18.45 9.71 -8.86
N LEU A 134 18.70 10.99 -9.14
CA LEU A 134 17.93 12.10 -8.58
C LEU A 134 16.53 12.25 -9.18
N THR A 135 16.31 11.74 -10.39
CA THR A 135 15.05 11.86 -11.14
C THR A 135 14.30 10.53 -11.16
N THR A 136 14.72 9.60 -11.99
CA THR A 136 13.99 8.36 -12.29
C THR A 136 13.93 7.42 -11.10
N ASP A 137 15.05 7.20 -10.40
CA ASP A 137 15.09 6.28 -9.26
C ASP A 137 14.24 6.80 -8.10
N VAL A 138 14.26 8.11 -7.84
CA VAL A 138 13.41 8.71 -6.79
C VAL A 138 11.93 8.64 -7.17
N THR A 139 11.59 8.81 -8.44
CA THR A 139 10.21 8.67 -8.90
C THR A 139 9.72 7.23 -8.77
N ASN A 140 10.55 6.24 -9.09
CA ASN A 140 10.24 4.82 -8.89
C ASN A 140 10.05 4.51 -7.41
N LEU A 141 10.89 5.05 -6.52
CA LEU A 141 10.75 4.91 -5.08
C LEU A 141 9.48 5.58 -4.56
N GLN A 142 9.09 6.74 -5.08
CA GLN A 142 7.84 7.42 -4.77
C GLN A 142 6.64 6.54 -5.10
N ASN A 143 6.61 5.96 -6.30
CA ASN A 143 5.53 5.09 -6.76
C ASN A 143 5.46 3.81 -5.93
N ALA A 144 6.60 3.16 -5.69
CA ALA A 144 6.70 1.98 -4.84
C ALA A 144 6.20 2.27 -3.42
N TYR A 145 6.58 3.40 -2.83
CA TYR A 145 6.14 3.82 -1.50
C TYR A 145 4.62 4.02 -1.43
N SER A 146 4.04 4.74 -2.40
CA SER A 146 2.59 4.96 -2.49
C SER A 146 1.83 3.63 -2.67
N MET A 147 2.38 2.70 -3.46
CA MET A 147 1.80 1.38 -3.69
C MET A 147 1.85 0.51 -2.43
N ILE A 148 2.98 0.51 -1.71
CA ILE A 148 3.16 -0.25 -0.47
C ILE A 148 2.17 0.23 0.62
N ILE A 149 1.98 1.54 0.79
CA ILE A 149 1.04 2.09 1.76
C ILE A 149 -0.39 1.63 1.47
N ARG A 150 -0.79 1.58 0.19
CA ARG A 150 -2.15 1.18 -0.19
C ARG A 150 -2.32 -0.34 -0.18
N MET A 151 -1.49 -1.07 -0.92
CA MET A 151 -1.63 -2.52 -1.07
C MET A 151 -1.17 -3.31 0.16
N GLY A 152 -0.11 -2.83 0.84
CA GLY A 152 0.41 -3.49 2.04
C GLY A 152 -0.57 -3.49 3.21
N VAL A 153 -1.54 -2.57 3.21
CA VAL A 153 -2.62 -2.53 4.22
C VAL A 153 -3.88 -3.23 3.72
N ARG A 154 -4.24 -3.03 2.44
CA ARG A 154 -5.43 -3.63 1.84
C ARG A 154 -5.37 -5.16 1.85
N ALA A 155 -4.26 -5.75 1.41
CA ALA A 155 -4.12 -7.20 1.29
C ALA A 155 -4.33 -7.96 2.62
N PRO A 156 -3.65 -7.63 3.74
CA PRO A 156 -3.88 -8.34 5.01
C PRO A 156 -5.29 -8.11 5.56
N ILE A 157 -5.87 -6.92 5.41
CA ILE A 157 -7.24 -6.65 5.85
C ILE A 157 -8.23 -7.49 5.07
N MET A 158 -8.11 -7.55 3.73
CA MET A 158 -8.96 -8.38 2.88
C MET A 158 -8.91 -9.85 3.29
N VAL A 159 -7.71 -10.39 3.53
CA VAL A 159 -7.53 -11.79 3.96
C VAL A 159 -8.19 -12.03 5.32
N ILE A 160 -7.96 -11.16 6.31
CA ILE A 160 -8.52 -11.32 7.66
C ILE A 160 -10.05 -11.24 7.63
N VAL A 161 -10.61 -10.23 6.96
CA VAL A 161 -12.06 -10.03 6.91
C VAL A 161 -12.72 -11.16 6.11
N ALA A 162 -12.17 -11.55 4.96
CA ALA A 162 -12.68 -12.67 4.20
C ALA A 162 -12.65 -13.99 5.00
N TRP A 163 -11.60 -14.22 5.78
CA TRP A 163 -11.52 -15.41 6.66
C TRP A 163 -12.58 -15.39 7.76
N ILE A 164 -12.81 -14.23 8.42
CA ILE A 164 -13.86 -14.06 9.44
C ILE A 164 -15.24 -14.33 8.86
N PHE A 165 -15.55 -13.80 7.67
CA PHE A 165 -16.83 -14.03 7.00
C PHE A 165 -16.99 -15.49 6.57
N SER A 166 -15.95 -16.10 5.99
CA SER A 166 -15.95 -17.52 5.62
C SER A 166 -16.21 -18.42 6.82
N PHE A 167 -15.61 -18.10 7.98
CA PHE A 167 -15.81 -18.87 9.22
C PHE A 167 -17.25 -18.79 9.73
N ARG A 168 -17.92 -17.64 9.55
CA ARG A 168 -19.33 -17.47 9.92
C ARG A 168 -20.30 -18.26 9.03
N ILE A 169 -19.97 -18.45 7.76
CA ILE A 169 -20.82 -19.16 6.80
C ILE A 169 -20.62 -20.67 6.93
N SER A 170 -19.40 -21.15 6.95
CA SER A 170 -19.08 -22.57 7.11
C SER A 170 -17.66 -22.77 7.67
N PRO A 171 -17.54 -23.28 8.91
CA PRO A 171 -16.25 -23.56 9.52
C PRO A 171 -15.36 -24.54 8.72
N SER A 172 -15.99 -25.56 8.08
CA SER A 172 -15.27 -26.56 7.28
C SER A 172 -14.60 -25.94 6.03
N ILE A 173 -15.29 -25.01 5.34
CA ILE A 173 -14.75 -24.33 4.15
C ILE A 173 -13.65 -23.34 4.55
N SER A 174 -13.81 -22.70 5.71
CA SER A 174 -12.81 -21.75 6.25
C SER A 174 -11.46 -22.42 6.52
N LEU A 175 -11.46 -23.69 6.93
CA LEU A 175 -10.25 -24.48 7.17
C LEU A 175 -9.48 -24.77 5.86
N VAL A 176 -10.21 -25.04 4.77
CA VAL A 176 -9.62 -25.19 3.43
C VAL A 176 -8.99 -23.88 2.97
N PHE A 177 -9.67 -22.75 3.21
CA PHE A 177 -9.13 -21.43 2.88
C PHE A 177 -7.82 -21.12 3.62
N LEU A 178 -7.76 -21.46 4.91
CA LEU A 178 -6.56 -21.30 5.72
C LEU A 178 -5.38 -22.15 5.19
N ALA A 179 -5.66 -23.36 4.71
CA ALA A 179 -4.64 -24.23 4.11
C ALA A 179 -4.14 -23.74 2.76
N CYS A 180 -4.94 -22.96 2.01
CA CYS A 180 -4.55 -22.40 0.72
C CYS A 180 -3.67 -21.13 0.85
N ILE A 181 -3.77 -20.38 1.94
CA ILE A 181 -2.99 -19.14 2.15
C ILE A 181 -1.47 -19.34 2.03
N PRO A 182 -0.84 -20.40 2.63
CA PRO A 182 0.60 -20.61 2.49
C PRO A 182 1.04 -21.14 1.10
N VAL A 183 0.09 -21.53 0.25
CA VAL A 183 0.37 -22.04 -1.11
C VAL A 183 0.31 -20.93 -2.16
N LEU A 184 -0.44 -19.88 -1.90
CA LEU A 184 -0.56 -18.65 -2.74
C LEU A 184 0.51 -17.63 -2.38
#